data_d6ea2990d3e67a2fd0c00fb8d7e3db53
#
_entry.id   d6ea2990d3e67a2fd0c00fb8d7e3db53
#
_cell.length_a   1.000
_cell.length_b   1.000
_cell.length_c   1.000
_cell.angle_alpha   90.00
_cell.angle_beta   90.00
_cell.angle_gamma   90.00
#
_symmetry.space_group_name_H-M   'P 1'
#
loop_
_entity.id
_entity.type
_entity.pdbx_description
1 polymer ?
#
loop_
_entity_poly.entity_id
_entity_poly.type
_entity_poly.pdbx_seq_one_letter_code
_entity_poly.pdbx_strand_id
1 'polypeptide(L)' 'MSTSAVRVEALAVDVTFTEHNLRVVLADGCEISAPLEWFPRLKAATPEKRTNWRLIGPGVGVHWEEVDEDISVESLLAA' A
#
# COMPACT_ATOMS: atom_id res chain seq x y z
N MET A 1 -4.47 -20.05 -23.58
CA MET A 1 -4.55 -19.55 -22.99
C MET A 1 -4.32 -19.02 -22.35
N SER A 2 -4.33 -18.93 -22.24
CA SER A 2 -4.06 -18.30 -21.63
C SER A 2 -3.97 -17.95 -20.63
N THR A 3 -3.36 -18.36 -20.18
CA THR A 3 -3.03 -17.94 -19.11
C THR A 3 -3.10 -16.67 -18.86
N SER A 4 -3.04 -15.97 -19.73
CA SER A 4 -3.17 -14.64 -19.55
C SER A 4 -4.38 -14.31 -18.86
N ALA A 5 -5.16 -15.21 -18.64
CA ALA A 5 -6.32 -14.96 -17.88
C ALA A 5 -5.99 -14.48 -16.49
N VAL A 6 -4.80 -14.75 -16.05
CA VAL A 6 -4.43 -14.31 -14.72
C VAL A 6 -3.79 -12.95 -14.83
N ARG A 7 -4.61 -11.92 -14.81
CA ARG A 7 -4.12 -10.60 -14.74
C ARG A 7 -4.25 -10.13 -13.34
N VAL A 8 -3.16 -9.81 -12.74
CA VAL A 8 -3.18 -9.24 -11.41
C VAL A 8 -3.57 -7.79 -11.53
N GLU A 9 -4.68 -7.46 -10.92
CA GLU A 9 -5.09 -6.07 -10.82
C GLU A 9 -4.34 -5.46 -9.67
N ALA A 10 -3.16 -4.97 -9.92
CA ALA A 10 -2.29 -4.44 -8.88
C ALA A 10 -2.72 -3.03 -8.47
N LEU A 11 -3.98 -2.90 -8.11
CA LEU A 11 -4.53 -1.61 -7.66
C LEU A 11 -4.91 -1.72 -6.20
N ALA A 12 -4.44 -0.78 -5.40
CA ALA A 12 -4.75 -0.75 -3.98
C ALA A 12 -6.19 -0.31 -3.77
N VAL A 13 -6.89 -0.94 -2.84
CA VAL A 13 -8.24 -0.54 -2.47
C VAL A 13 -8.34 -0.22 -0.99
N ASP A 14 -7.38 -0.65 -0.18
CA ASP A 14 -7.43 -0.40 1.25
C ASP A 14 -6.03 -0.51 1.83
N VAL A 15 -5.81 0.16 2.96
CA VAL A 15 -4.53 0.14 3.66
C VAL A 15 -4.83 -0.04 5.14
N THR A 16 -4.17 -0.99 5.77
CA THR A 16 -4.27 -1.18 7.20
C THR A 16 -2.88 -1.29 7.79
N PHE A 17 -2.80 -1.16 9.11
CA PHE A 17 -1.53 -1.20 9.80
C PHE A 17 -1.63 -2.19 10.95
N THR A 18 -0.57 -2.98 11.11
CA THR A 18 -0.40 -3.76 12.32
C THR A 18 0.69 -3.11 13.14
N GLU A 19 1.06 -3.74 14.25
CA GLU A 19 2.09 -3.17 15.12
C GLU A 19 3.41 -2.94 14.40
N HIS A 20 3.76 -3.84 13.47
CA HIS A 20 5.05 -3.77 12.82
C HIS A 20 4.98 -3.64 11.30
N ASN A 21 3.80 -3.76 10.73
CA ASN A 21 3.68 -3.87 9.28
C ASN A 21 2.63 -2.93 8.72
N LEU A 22 2.85 -2.55 7.47
CA LEU A 22 1.86 -1.91 6.63
C LEU A 22 1.26 -2.99 5.75
N ARG A 23 -0.05 -2.98 5.60
CA ARG A 23 -0.73 -3.96 4.76
C ARG A 23 -1.57 -3.24 3.72
N VAL A 24 -1.35 -3.56 2.46
CA VAL A 24 -2.11 -2.98 1.35
C VAL A 24 -2.96 -4.08 0.74
N VAL A 25 -4.26 -3.83 0.63
CA VAL A 25 -5.19 -4.77 0.02
C VAL A 25 -5.40 -4.36 -1.42
N LEU A 26 -5.33 -5.32 -2.32
CA LEU A 26 -5.45 -5.08 -3.74
C LEU A 26 -6.85 -5.45 -4.24
N ALA A 27 -7.19 -4.92 -5.41
CA ALA A 27 -8.51 -5.09 -5.98
C ALA A 27 -8.86 -6.55 -6.26
N ASP A 28 -7.85 -7.38 -6.51
CA ASP A 28 -8.08 -8.79 -6.78
C ASP A 28 -8.15 -9.63 -5.50
N GLY A 29 -8.10 -8.98 -4.35
CA GLY A 29 -8.18 -9.69 -3.07
C GLY A 29 -6.84 -10.04 -2.46
N CYS A 30 -5.75 -9.86 -3.20
CA CYS A 30 -4.43 -10.11 -2.65
C CYS A 30 -4.05 -9.03 -1.66
N GLU A 31 -3.15 -9.36 -0.75
CA GLU A 31 -2.66 -8.41 0.23
C GLU A 31 -1.14 -8.41 0.19
N ILE A 32 -0.57 -7.22 0.35
CA ILE A 32 0.87 -7.07 0.44
C ILE A 32 1.18 -6.53 1.82
N SER A 33 2.06 -7.23 2.54
CA SER A 33 2.48 -6.80 3.86
C SER A 33 3.95 -6.40 3.78
N ALA A 34 4.28 -5.25 4.31
CA ALA A 34 5.65 -4.75 4.29
C ALA A 34 6.01 -4.21 5.67
N PRO A 35 7.27 -4.40 6.11
CA PRO A 35 7.66 -3.89 7.42
C PRO A 35 7.59 -2.37 7.47
N LEU A 36 7.11 -1.84 8.57
CA LEU A 36 7.08 -0.38 8.76
C LEU A 36 8.47 0.21 8.76
N GLU A 37 9.48 -0.58 9.05
CA GLU A 37 10.84 -0.10 9.05
C GLU A 37 11.31 0.36 7.66
N TRP A 38 10.66 -0.12 6.63
CA TRP A 38 10.96 0.33 5.28
C TRP A 38 10.46 1.76 5.04
N PHE A 39 9.58 2.26 5.91
CA PHE A 39 8.94 3.56 5.74
C PHE A 39 9.06 4.36 7.03
N PRO A 40 10.25 4.94 7.29
CA PRO A 40 10.49 5.59 8.58
C PRO A 40 9.50 6.71 8.90
N ARG A 41 9.01 7.42 7.88
CA ARG A 41 8.05 8.48 8.12
C ARG A 41 6.73 7.94 8.63
N LEU A 42 6.28 6.82 8.08
CA LEU A 42 5.06 6.18 8.54
C LEU A 42 5.27 5.53 9.90
N LYS A 43 6.45 4.97 10.13
CA LYS A 43 6.74 4.36 11.41
C LYS A 43 6.68 5.39 12.52
N ALA A 44 7.16 6.61 12.24
CA ALA A 44 7.17 7.66 13.24
C ALA A 44 5.84 8.40 13.34
N ALA A 45 4.91 8.13 12.45
CA ALA A 45 3.64 8.85 12.43
C ALA A 45 2.70 8.32 13.50
N THR A 46 1.78 9.19 13.94
CA THR A 46 0.74 8.78 14.87
C THR A 46 -0.26 7.89 14.14
N PRO A 47 -1.04 7.08 14.89
CA PRO A 47 -2.07 6.27 14.24
C PRO A 47 -3.06 7.09 13.42
N GLU A 48 -3.36 8.30 13.87
CA GLU A 48 -4.26 9.17 13.15
C GLU A 48 -3.70 9.56 11.80
N LYS A 49 -2.42 9.89 11.74
CA LYS A 49 -1.79 10.26 10.49
C LYS A 49 -1.68 9.06 9.56
N ARG A 50 -1.49 7.86 10.10
CA ARG A 50 -1.40 6.65 9.30
C ARG A 50 -2.71 6.34 8.60
N THR A 51 -3.84 6.70 9.19
CA THR A 51 -5.14 6.43 8.58
C THR A 51 -5.55 7.50 7.59
N ASN A 52 -4.80 8.59 7.51
CA ASN A 52 -5.15 9.71 6.64
C ASN A 52 -4.42 9.56 5.29
N TRP A 53 -4.78 8.54 4.58
CA TRP A 53 -4.19 8.24 3.28
C TRP A 53 -5.24 8.36 2.18
N ARG A 54 -4.76 8.47 0.96
CA ARG A 54 -5.65 8.45 -0.20
C ARG A 54 -4.96 7.71 -1.33
N LEU A 55 -5.76 7.20 -2.24
CA LEU A 55 -5.23 6.47 -3.37
C LEU A 55 -4.71 7.44 -4.43
N ILE A 56 -3.65 7.02 -5.10
CA ILE A 56 -3.11 7.77 -6.24
C ILE A 56 -3.78 7.18 -7.49
N GLY A 57 -4.52 8.03 -8.22
CA GLY A 57 -5.23 7.58 -9.40
C GLY A 57 -6.18 6.45 -9.05
N PRO A 58 -6.25 5.41 -9.87
CA PRO A 58 -7.16 4.29 -9.60
C PRO A 58 -6.63 3.31 -8.55
N GLY A 59 -5.54 3.64 -7.87
CA GLY A 59 -4.98 2.75 -6.87
C GLY A 59 -3.59 2.26 -7.19
N VAL A 60 -2.88 2.95 -8.09
CA VAL A 60 -1.51 2.55 -8.43
C VAL A 60 -0.57 2.81 -7.27
N GLY A 61 -1.00 3.61 -6.30
CA GLY A 61 -0.20 3.90 -5.14
C GLY A 61 -1.04 4.50 -4.05
N VAL A 62 -0.42 4.81 -2.92
CA VAL A 62 -1.07 5.40 -1.76
C VAL A 62 -0.24 6.60 -1.32
N HIS A 63 -0.93 7.68 -0.99
CA HIS A 63 -0.30 8.93 -0.58
C HIS A 63 -0.74 9.33 0.81
N TRP A 64 0.22 9.69 1.64
CA TRP A 64 -0.03 10.24 2.98
C TRP A 64 0.40 11.70 2.96
N GLU A 65 -0.56 12.57 2.97
CA GLU A 65 -0.27 14.00 2.83
C GLU A 65 0.45 14.58 4.03
N GLU A 66 0.05 14.18 5.22
CA GLU A 66 0.62 14.75 6.42
C GLU A 66 2.04 14.28 6.70
N VAL A 67 2.38 13.10 6.26
CA VAL A 67 3.73 12.59 6.46
C VAL A 67 4.56 12.66 5.17
N ASP A 68 3.96 13.17 4.10
CA ASP A 68 4.66 13.37 2.84
C ASP A 68 5.29 12.07 2.35
N GLU A 69 4.49 11.01 2.35
CA GLU A 69 4.97 9.70 1.94
C GLU A 69 4.11 9.17 0.79
N ASP A 70 4.77 8.62 -0.21
CA ASP A 70 4.11 7.97 -1.35
C ASP A 70 4.63 6.56 -1.46
N ILE A 71 3.74 5.60 -1.64
CA ILE A 71 4.13 4.21 -1.85
C ILE A 71 3.43 3.71 -3.10
N SER A 72 4.19 3.21 -4.06
CA SER A 72 3.59 2.62 -5.24
C SER A 72 3.40 1.13 -5.03
N VAL A 73 2.29 0.60 -5.53
CA VAL A 73 2.02 -0.82 -5.41
C VAL A 73 3.09 -1.61 -6.17
N GLU A 74 3.52 -1.09 -7.30
CA GLU A 74 4.55 -1.75 -8.10
C GLU A 74 5.85 -1.90 -7.31
N SER A 75 6.23 -0.88 -6.56
CA SER A 75 7.43 -0.95 -5.73
C SER A 75 7.31 -2.03 -4.67
N LEU A 76 6.13 -2.14 -4.06
CA LEU A 76 5.92 -3.16 -3.04
C LEU A 76 6.01 -4.56 -3.64
N LEU A 77 5.49 -4.75 -4.85
CA LEU A 77 5.53 -6.05 -5.48
C LEU A 77 6.94 -6.43 -5.91
N ALA A 78 7.78 -5.45 -6.19
CA ALA A 78 9.14 -5.69 -6.63
C ALA A 78 10.11 -5.89 -5.45
N ALA A 79 9.68 -5.60 -4.26
CA ALA A 79 10.56 -5.67 -3.09
C ALA A 79 10.89 -7.10 -2.68
#